data_4a02161c8c35d5794fe5813c33e2888a
#
_entry.id   4a02161c8c35d5794fe5813c33e2888a
#
_cell.length_a   1.000
_cell.length_b   1.000
_cell.length_c   1.000
_cell.angle_alpha   90.00
_cell.angle_beta   90.00
_cell.angle_gamma   90.00
#
_symmetry.space_group_name_H-M   'P 1'
#
loop_
_entity.id
_entity.type
_entity.pdbx_description
1 polymer ?
#
loop_
_entity_poly.entity_id
_entity_poly.type
_entity_poly.pdbx_seq_one_letter_code
_entity_poly.pdbx_strand_id
1 'polypeptide(L)'
;MVNEYFDISEICTMLNTTSRTLRFYEQKGLISSIRIGSSERRHYTEEQRDKIKNILILRKLGLSVKQIQELQKQDKDLQSALYEKRAEIGALINTKLKEIALLDQALEQLHNADSIDGLSTKLQTVSQNSDLIEIISECNHAIVSGNTDLLYRHLSGTMKEYMPPSAYEKMRDDTMKPLGTYRCFEQLETDRIYPNVLHQYVRYEHLGLKIRYVFIDNKIHGLWLGYYKLT
;
A
#
# COMPACT_ATOMS: atom_id res chain seq x y z
N MET A 1 -17.72 -21.46 -32.59
CA MET A 1 -17.54 -20.18 -31.87
C MET A 1 -16.51 -19.39 -32.66
N VAL A 2 -16.88 -18.27 -33.28
CA VAL A 2 -15.96 -17.39 -33.99
C VAL A 2 -15.13 -16.71 -32.90
N ASN A 3 -13.81 -16.98 -32.86
CA ASN A 3 -12.92 -16.21 -32.00
C ASN A 3 -12.87 -14.77 -32.53
N GLU A 4 -13.51 -13.86 -31.84
CA GLU A 4 -13.50 -12.44 -32.19
C GLU A 4 -12.15 -11.84 -31.75
N TYR A 5 -11.40 -11.35 -32.74
CA TYR A 5 -10.11 -10.72 -32.52
C TYR A 5 -10.24 -9.21 -32.79
N PHE A 6 -9.73 -8.43 -31.89
CA PHE A 6 -9.72 -6.97 -31.98
C PHE A 6 -8.32 -6.49 -32.33
N ASP A 7 -8.19 -5.59 -33.29
CA ASP A 7 -6.91 -4.94 -33.52
C ASP A 7 -6.59 -3.91 -32.41
N ILE A 8 -5.35 -3.45 -32.36
CA ILE A 8 -4.91 -2.52 -31.31
C ILE A 8 -5.68 -1.19 -31.36
N SER A 9 -6.12 -0.74 -32.54
CA SER A 9 -6.85 0.52 -32.71
C SER A 9 -8.27 0.40 -32.20
N GLU A 10 -8.92 -0.74 -32.47
CA GLU A 10 -10.24 -1.06 -31.96
C GLU A 10 -10.25 -1.10 -30.43
N ILE A 11 -9.29 -1.80 -29.81
CA ILE A 11 -9.15 -1.83 -28.35
C ILE A 11 -8.91 -0.43 -27.78
N CYS A 12 -8.06 0.38 -28.43
CA CYS A 12 -7.82 1.75 -27.97
C CYS A 12 -9.09 2.60 -27.99
N THR A 13 -9.90 2.47 -29.02
CA THR A 13 -11.17 3.20 -29.15
C THR A 13 -12.20 2.70 -28.13
N MET A 14 -12.39 1.37 -28.05
CA MET A 14 -13.39 0.74 -27.15
C MET A 14 -13.13 1.03 -25.68
N LEU A 15 -11.85 1.03 -25.26
CA LEU A 15 -11.45 1.15 -23.85
C LEU A 15 -10.86 2.53 -23.49
N ASN A 16 -10.93 3.49 -24.40
CA ASN A 16 -10.41 4.84 -24.23
C ASN A 16 -8.96 4.83 -23.69
N THR A 17 -8.09 4.12 -24.39
CA THR A 17 -6.68 3.96 -24.03
C THR A 17 -5.78 4.23 -25.23
N THR A 18 -4.46 4.09 -25.08
CA THR A 18 -3.50 4.34 -26.16
C THR A 18 -2.72 3.06 -26.52
N SER A 19 -2.27 2.96 -27.76
CA SER A 19 -1.39 1.88 -28.21
C SER A 19 -0.08 1.84 -27.41
N ARG A 20 0.41 3.01 -26.94
CA ARG A 20 1.57 3.09 -26.05
C ARG A 20 1.30 2.42 -24.70
N THR A 21 0.13 2.66 -24.11
CA THR A 21 -0.29 2.03 -22.85
C THR A 21 -0.39 0.52 -23.00
N LEU A 22 -0.98 0.03 -24.08
CA LEU A 22 -1.13 -1.41 -24.31
C LEU A 22 0.23 -2.10 -24.52
N ARG A 23 1.14 -1.49 -25.30
CA ARG A 23 2.51 -2.00 -25.46
C ARG A 23 3.28 -2.02 -24.14
N PHE A 24 3.10 -1.00 -23.31
CA PHE A 24 3.69 -0.96 -21.96
C PHE A 24 3.16 -2.09 -21.07
N TYR A 25 1.86 -2.37 -21.08
CA TYR A 25 1.29 -3.48 -20.31
C TYR A 25 1.77 -4.85 -20.83
N GLU A 26 1.92 -4.99 -22.13
CA GLU A 26 2.50 -6.18 -22.76
C GLU A 26 3.97 -6.38 -22.32
N GLN A 27 4.78 -5.31 -22.38
CA GLN A 27 6.17 -5.34 -21.90
C GLN A 27 6.29 -5.70 -20.42
N LYS A 28 5.29 -5.31 -19.63
CA LYS A 28 5.23 -5.65 -18.19
C LYS A 28 4.61 -7.03 -17.92
N GLY A 29 4.22 -7.77 -18.96
CA GLY A 29 3.63 -9.10 -18.82
C GLY A 29 2.23 -9.11 -18.23
N LEU A 30 1.54 -7.97 -18.23
CA LEU A 30 0.16 -7.87 -17.74
C LEU A 30 -0.86 -8.41 -18.75
N ILE A 31 -0.57 -8.30 -20.03
CA ILE A 31 -1.40 -8.75 -21.16
C ILE A 31 -0.52 -9.39 -22.22
N SER A 32 -1.13 -10.09 -23.15
CA SER A 32 -0.49 -10.64 -24.35
C SER A 32 -1.28 -10.29 -25.60
N SER A 33 -0.58 -10.09 -26.71
CA SER A 33 -1.17 -9.97 -28.04
C SER A 33 -0.80 -11.17 -28.90
N ILE A 34 -1.57 -11.41 -29.93
CA ILE A 34 -1.29 -12.38 -30.98
C ILE A 34 -1.07 -11.66 -32.32
N ARG A 35 -0.44 -12.33 -33.24
CA ARG A 35 -0.29 -11.88 -34.63
C ARG A 35 -1.03 -12.83 -35.55
N ILE A 36 -1.85 -12.31 -36.42
CA ILE A 36 -2.71 -13.11 -37.31
C ILE A 36 -2.18 -13.01 -38.73
N GLY A 37 -1.94 -14.17 -39.37
CA GLY A 37 -1.42 -14.31 -40.71
C GLY A 37 -0.03 -13.70 -40.90
N SER A 38 0.24 -13.07 -42.03
CA SER A 38 1.49 -12.36 -42.33
C SER A 38 1.54 -10.95 -41.77
N SER A 39 0.50 -10.52 -41.03
CA SER A 39 0.43 -9.19 -40.47
C SER A 39 1.25 -9.08 -39.20
N GLU A 40 2.09 -8.07 -39.09
CA GLU A 40 2.80 -7.73 -37.85
C GLU A 40 1.92 -7.01 -36.82
N ARG A 41 0.64 -6.74 -37.15
CA ARG A 41 -0.27 -6.01 -36.26
C ARG A 41 -0.66 -6.87 -35.05
N ARG A 42 -0.77 -6.20 -33.93
CA ARG A 42 -1.24 -6.81 -32.67
C ARG A 42 -2.74 -6.97 -32.66
N HIS A 43 -3.17 -8.17 -32.31
CA HIS A 43 -4.58 -8.48 -32.09
C HIS A 43 -4.76 -9.05 -30.69
N TYR A 44 -5.92 -8.81 -30.12
CA TYR A 44 -6.29 -9.24 -28.78
C TYR A 44 -7.55 -10.07 -28.82
N THR A 45 -7.58 -11.16 -28.07
CA THR A 45 -8.78 -11.97 -27.88
C THR A 45 -9.78 -11.23 -26.99
N GLU A 46 -11.01 -11.71 -26.95
CA GLU A 46 -12.03 -11.21 -26.03
C GLU A 46 -11.56 -11.27 -24.56
N GLU A 47 -10.93 -12.38 -24.17
CA GLU A 47 -10.32 -12.53 -22.84
C GLU A 47 -9.28 -11.43 -22.56
N GLN A 48 -8.42 -11.13 -23.52
CA GLN A 48 -7.41 -10.07 -23.37
C GLN A 48 -8.04 -8.69 -23.31
N ARG A 49 -9.11 -8.42 -24.07
CA ARG A 49 -9.89 -7.18 -23.99
C ARG A 49 -10.43 -6.98 -22.58
N ASP A 50 -11.05 -8.00 -22.00
CA ASP A 50 -11.61 -7.92 -20.65
C ASP A 50 -10.52 -7.78 -19.58
N LYS A 51 -9.39 -8.45 -19.76
CA LYS A 51 -8.20 -8.28 -18.93
C LYS A 51 -7.67 -6.86 -18.98
N ILE A 52 -7.58 -6.25 -20.17
CA ILE A 52 -7.17 -4.85 -20.34
C ILE A 52 -8.15 -3.93 -19.63
N LYS A 53 -9.46 -4.13 -19.81
CA LYS A 53 -10.51 -3.35 -19.11
C LYS A 53 -10.32 -3.39 -17.60
N ASN A 54 -10.10 -4.57 -17.02
CA ASN A 54 -9.87 -4.73 -15.59
C ASN A 54 -8.59 -4.01 -15.12
N ILE A 55 -7.50 -4.12 -15.88
CA ILE A 55 -6.25 -3.40 -15.57
C ILE A 55 -6.48 -1.88 -15.57
N LEU A 56 -7.21 -1.34 -16.56
CA LEU A 56 -7.50 0.10 -16.63
C LEU A 56 -8.33 0.55 -15.44
N ILE A 57 -9.31 -0.23 -14.98
CA ILE A 57 -10.09 0.06 -13.77
C ILE A 57 -9.17 0.08 -12.54
N LEU A 58 -8.34 -0.93 -12.35
CA LEU A 58 -7.41 -1.01 -11.22
C LEU A 58 -6.40 0.17 -11.21
N ARG A 59 -5.92 0.57 -12.40
CA ARG A 59 -5.08 1.77 -12.55
C ARG A 59 -5.81 3.06 -12.18
N LYS A 60 -7.09 3.18 -12.55
CA LYS A 60 -7.93 4.32 -12.17
C LYS A 60 -8.17 4.38 -10.66
N LEU A 61 -8.21 3.23 -9.99
CA LEU A 61 -8.26 3.12 -8.52
C LEU A 61 -6.90 3.40 -7.86
N GLY A 62 -5.86 3.70 -8.65
CA GLY A 62 -4.55 4.10 -8.16
C GLY A 62 -3.60 2.94 -7.85
N LEU A 63 -3.92 1.69 -8.20
CA LEU A 63 -3.00 0.57 -8.03
C LEU A 63 -1.82 0.71 -9.00
N SER A 64 -0.62 0.41 -8.51
CA SER A 64 0.60 0.37 -9.33
C SER A 64 0.60 -0.87 -10.25
N VAL A 65 1.42 -0.82 -11.30
CA VAL A 65 1.63 -1.99 -12.19
C VAL A 65 2.08 -3.22 -11.40
N LYS A 66 2.96 -3.02 -10.42
CA LYS A 66 3.47 -4.10 -9.55
C LYS A 66 2.35 -4.74 -8.73
N GLN A 67 1.49 -3.93 -8.10
CA GLN A 67 0.33 -4.44 -7.35
C GLN A 67 -0.63 -5.23 -8.25
N ILE A 68 -0.85 -4.78 -9.49
CA ILE A 68 -1.69 -5.50 -10.45
C ILE A 68 -1.04 -6.83 -10.87
N GLN A 69 0.29 -6.89 -11.03
CA GLN A 69 1.00 -8.15 -11.30
C GLN A 69 0.86 -9.14 -10.13
N GLU A 70 0.97 -8.66 -8.89
CA GLU A 70 0.76 -9.47 -7.68
C GLU A 70 -0.66 -10.05 -7.62
N LEU A 71 -1.68 -9.23 -7.95
CA LEU A 71 -3.07 -9.70 -8.06
C LEU A 71 -3.25 -10.76 -9.14
N GLN A 72 -2.61 -10.60 -10.31
CA GLN A 72 -2.70 -11.58 -11.40
C GLN A 72 -2.03 -12.92 -11.07
N LYS A 73 -1.00 -12.90 -10.24
CA LYS A 73 -0.30 -14.10 -9.74
C LYS A 73 -1.03 -14.77 -8.57
N GLN A 74 -2.11 -14.18 -8.09
CA GLN A 74 -2.82 -14.60 -6.88
C GLN A 74 -1.98 -14.55 -5.60
N ASP A 75 -0.88 -13.78 -5.63
CA ASP A 75 -0.03 -13.54 -4.46
C ASP A 75 -0.72 -12.61 -3.44
N LYS A 76 -1.81 -11.95 -3.86
CA LYS A 76 -2.58 -11.01 -3.02
C LYS A 76 -4.05 -11.00 -3.49
N ASP A 77 -4.98 -10.91 -2.56
CA ASP A 77 -6.40 -10.72 -2.90
C ASP A 77 -6.73 -9.24 -3.21
N LEU A 78 -7.74 -9.03 -4.03
CA LEU A 78 -8.14 -7.70 -4.49
C LEU A 78 -8.63 -6.81 -3.34
N GLN A 79 -9.39 -7.37 -2.40
CA GLN A 79 -9.95 -6.62 -1.28
C GLN A 79 -8.83 -6.04 -0.42
N SER A 80 -7.84 -6.87 -0.07
CA SER A 80 -6.65 -6.45 0.68
C SER A 80 -5.88 -5.35 -0.05
N ALA A 81 -5.68 -5.48 -1.38
CA ALA A 81 -4.98 -4.47 -2.17
C ALA A 81 -5.72 -3.11 -2.19
N LEU A 82 -7.05 -3.12 -2.24
CA LEU A 82 -7.87 -1.90 -2.21
C LEU A 82 -7.86 -1.24 -0.82
N TYR A 83 -7.95 -2.02 0.27
CA TYR A 83 -7.83 -1.48 1.62
C TYR A 83 -6.45 -0.87 1.87
N GLU A 84 -5.38 -1.52 1.42
CA GLU A 84 -4.02 -0.97 1.49
C GLU A 84 -3.93 0.36 0.75
N LYS A 85 -4.46 0.41 -0.48
CA LYS A 85 -4.44 1.66 -1.26
C LYS A 85 -5.25 2.77 -0.61
N ARG A 86 -6.42 2.45 -0.05
CA ARG A 86 -7.23 3.41 0.71
C ARG A 86 -6.48 3.95 1.93
N ALA A 87 -5.79 3.08 2.68
CA ALA A 87 -5.01 3.49 3.83
C ALA A 87 -3.82 4.39 3.43
N GLU A 88 -3.10 4.07 2.34
CA GLU A 88 -2.04 4.92 1.77
C GLU A 88 -2.54 6.33 1.42
N ILE A 89 -3.69 6.41 0.73
CA ILE A 89 -4.31 7.69 0.37
C ILE A 89 -4.72 8.47 1.63
N GLY A 90 -5.29 7.80 2.63
CA GLY A 90 -5.65 8.41 3.90
C GLY A 90 -4.44 9.00 4.63
N ALA A 91 -3.33 8.26 4.68
CA ALA A 91 -2.07 8.75 5.26
C ALA A 91 -1.52 9.97 4.50
N LEU A 92 -1.60 9.96 3.16
CA LEU A 92 -1.18 11.10 2.34
C LEU A 92 -2.04 12.34 2.59
N ILE A 93 -3.37 12.17 2.66
CA ILE A 93 -4.31 13.27 2.98
C ILE A 93 -3.97 13.87 4.34
N ASN A 94 -3.77 13.03 5.38
CA ASN A 94 -3.42 13.50 6.70
C ASN A 94 -2.10 14.30 6.71
N THR A 95 -1.09 13.81 5.99
CA THR A 95 0.18 14.54 5.82
C THR A 95 -0.06 15.92 5.17
N LYS A 96 -0.87 15.98 4.12
CA LYS A 96 -1.18 17.23 3.42
C LYS A 96 -2.00 18.21 4.27
N LEU A 97 -2.91 17.72 5.09
CA LEU A 97 -3.65 18.55 6.05
C LEU A 97 -2.73 19.17 7.10
N LYS A 98 -1.74 18.40 7.59
CA LYS A 98 -0.72 18.95 8.52
C LYS A 98 0.19 19.98 7.85
N GLU A 99 0.58 19.78 6.59
CA GLU A 99 1.32 20.79 5.81
C GLU A 99 0.50 22.07 5.65
N ILE A 100 -0.79 21.98 5.37
CA ILE A 100 -1.69 23.15 5.28
C ILE A 100 -1.76 23.87 6.62
N ALA A 101 -1.96 23.15 7.74
CA ALA A 101 -2.00 23.76 9.06
C ALA A 101 -0.70 24.50 9.43
N LEU A 102 0.45 23.95 9.03
CA LEU A 102 1.75 24.65 9.20
C LEU A 102 1.86 25.92 8.35
N LEU A 103 1.35 25.88 7.10
CA LEU A 103 1.31 27.05 6.25
C LEU A 103 0.37 28.13 6.80
N ASP A 104 -0.81 27.75 7.32
CA ASP A 104 -1.75 28.67 7.94
C ASP A 104 -1.11 29.36 9.17
N GLN A 105 -0.43 28.59 10.04
CA GLN A 105 0.33 29.14 11.15
C GLN A 105 1.43 30.12 10.70
N ALA A 106 2.15 29.77 9.62
CA ALA A 106 3.18 30.65 9.08
C ALA A 106 2.58 31.93 8.52
N LEU A 107 1.44 31.87 7.83
CA LEU A 107 0.72 33.04 7.31
C LEU A 107 0.22 33.96 8.44
N GLU A 108 -0.34 33.40 9.50
CA GLU A 108 -0.75 34.17 10.68
C GLU A 108 0.45 34.90 11.34
N GLN A 109 1.61 34.24 11.40
CA GLN A 109 2.82 34.84 11.96
C GLN A 109 3.39 35.95 11.06
N LEU A 110 3.32 35.81 9.74
CA LEU A 110 3.74 36.82 8.77
C LEU A 110 2.84 38.06 8.79
N HIS A 111 1.56 37.91 9.16
CA HIS A 111 0.67 39.07 9.39
C HIS A 111 1.13 39.95 10.56
N ASN A 112 1.92 39.37 11.49
CA ASN A 112 2.42 40.02 12.72
C ASN A 112 3.93 40.28 12.71
N ALA A 113 4.66 39.90 11.65
CA ALA A 113 6.11 40.03 11.57
C ALA A 113 6.59 40.22 10.12
N ASP A 114 7.37 41.26 9.86
CA ASP A 114 7.84 41.65 8.53
C ASP A 114 9.04 40.80 8.01
N SER A 115 9.42 39.66 8.63
CA SER A 115 10.59 38.90 8.22
C SER A 115 10.52 37.38 8.48
N ILE A 116 11.19 36.62 7.60
CA ILE A 116 11.35 35.15 7.70
C ILE A 116 12.07 34.71 8.98
N ASP A 117 12.93 35.55 9.55
CA ASP A 117 13.69 35.24 10.78
C ASP A 117 12.80 35.07 12.01
N GLY A 118 11.59 35.64 12.01
CA GLY A 118 10.58 35.45 13.05
C GLY A 118 9.86 34.08 12.99
N LEU A 119 9.88 33.40 11.85
CA LEU A 119 9.21 32.10 11.66
C LEU A 119 10.00 30.92 12.28
N SER A 120 11.32 31.04 12.35
CA SER A 120 12.19 29.92 12.73
C SER A 120 12.09 29.51 14.21
N THR A 121 11.60 30.40 15.08
CA THR A 121 11.57 30.20 16.54
C THR A 121 10.27 29.52 17.03
N LYS A 122 9.23 29.42 16.21
CA LYS A 122 7.89 28.98 16.66
C LYS A 122 7.29 27.82 15.86
N LEU A 123 7.84 27.48 14.70
CA LEU A 123 7.49 26.25 14.01
C LEU A 123 8.14 25.07 14.75
N GLN A 124 7.57 24.67 15.87
CA GLN A 124 7.94 23.43 16.52
C GLN A 124 7.59 22.31 15.56
N THR A 125 8.61 21.71 14.98
CA THR A 125 8.51 20.37 14.41
C THR A 125 8.00 19.49 15.54
N VAL A 126 6.71 19.19 15.52
CA VAL A 126 6.10 18.22 16.42
C VAL A 126 6.86 16.92 16.19
N SER A 127 7.69 16.54 17.15
CA SER A 127 8.38 15.26 17.18
C SER A 127 7.33 14.15 17.36
N GLN A 128 6.72 13.73 16.26
CA GLN A 128 5.70 12.67 16.26
C GLN A 128 6.30 11.27 16.41
N ASN A 129 7.63 11.14 16.50
CA ASN A 129 8.28 9.83 16.47
C ASN A 129 8.26 9.10 17.81
N SER A 130 8.21 9.77 18.96
CA SER A 130 8.24 9.09 20.26
C SER A 130 6.98 8.24 20.50
N ASP A 131 5.80 8.81 20.27
CA ASP A 131 4.53 8.14 20.53
C ASP A 131 4.30 6.95 19.59
N LEU A 132 4.72 7.09 18.32
CA LEU A 132 4.61 6.00 17.35
C LEU A 132 5.55 4.84 17.66
N ILE A 133 6.74 5.11 18.19
CA ILE A 133 7.70 4.07 18.60
C ILE A 133 7.10 3.25 19.75
N GLU A 134 6.48 3.89 20.73
CA GLU A 134 5.81 3.21 21.85
C GLU A 134 4.65 2.34 21.35
N ILE A 135 3.76 2.89 20.52
CA ILE A 135 2.66 2.14 19.90
C ILE A 135 3.18 0.94 19.13
N ILE A 136 4.24 1.09 18.33
CA ILE A 136 4.82 -0.02 17.55
C ILE A 136 5.42 -1.07 18.48
N SER A 137 6.06 -0.68 19.57
CA SER A 137 6.60 -1.61 20.57
C SER A 137 5.49 -2.45 21.20
N GLU A 138 4.38 -1.81 21.59
CA GLU A 138 3.21 -2.52 22.13
C GLU A 138 2.57 -3.45 21.08
N CYS A 139 2.43 -2.98 19.83
CA CYS A 139 1.91 -3.79 18.73
C CYS A 139 2.81 -4.99 18.42
N ASN A 140 4.14 -4.80 18.43
CA ASN A 140 5.08 -5.92 18.27
C ASN A 140 4.90 -6.96 19.38
N HIS A 141 4.85 -6.51 20.63
CA HIS A 141 4.59 -7.40 21.76
C HIS A 141 3.25 -8.15 21.59
N ALA A 142 2.19 -7.45 21.20
CA ALA A 142 0.88 -8.02 20.96
C ALA A 142 0.89 -9.08 19.85
N ILE A 143 1.57 -8.81 18.73
CA ILE A 143 1.69 -9.73 17.59
C ILE A 143 2.48 -10.98 17.99
N VAL A 144 3.61 -10.81 18.66
CA VAL A 144 4.48 -11.94 19.09
C VAL A 144 3.78 -12.79 20.13
N SER A 145 3.17 -12.18 21.15
CA SER A 145 2.49 -12.91 22.25
C SER A 145 1.10 -13.44 21.90
N GLY A 146 0.49 -12.96 20.80
CA GLY A 146 -0.89 -13.29 20.45
C GLY A 146 -1.94 -12.53 21.27
N ASN A 147 -1.56 -11.39 21.87
CA ASN A 147 -2.50 -10.57 22.62
C ASN A 147 -3.31 -9.67 21.68
N THR A 148 -4.42 -10.21 21.18
CA THR A 148 -5.32 -9.53 20.24
C THR A 148 -5.88 -8.23 20.82
N ASP A 149 -6.27 -8.20 22.08
CA ASP A 149 -6.86 -7.03 22.74
C ASP A 149 -5.89 -5.85 22.79
N LEU A 150 -4.61 -6.11 23.06
CA LEU A 150 -3.57 -5.08 23.09
C LEU A 150 -3.40 -4.43 21.71
N LEU A 151 -3.31 -5.24 20.64
CA LEU A 151 -3.20 -4.73 19.27
C LEU A 151 -4.45 -3.90 18.90
N TYR A 152 -5.65 -4.39 19.25
CA TYR A 152 -6.90 -3.76 18.86
C TYR A 152 -7.15 -2.40 19.50
N ARG A 153 -6.47 -2.06 20.60
CA ARG A 153 -6.50 -0.70 21.19
C ARG A 153 -5.94 0.35 20.22
N HIS A 154 -4.99 -0.04 19.39
CA HIS A 154 -4.30 0.84 18.44
C HIS A 154 -4.94 0.86 17.06
N LEU A 155 -5.83 -0.08 16.71
CA LEU A 155 -6.50 -0.10 15.43
C LEU A 155 -7.58 0.99 15.33
N SER A 156 -7.73 1.57 14.14
CA SER A 156 -8.86 2.45 13.79
C SER A 156 -10.18 1.66 13.72
N GLY A 157 -11.31 2.37 13.82
CA GLY A 157 -12.64 1.76 13.64
C GLY A 157 -12.76 1.01 12.33
N THR A 158 -12.35 1.64 11.21
CA THR A 158 -12.36 1.02 9.89
C THR A 158 -11.51 -0.26 9.82
N MET A 159 -10.35 -0.27 10.49
CA MET A 159 -9.48 -1.44 10.49
C MET A 159 -10.09 -2.58 11.31
N LYS A 160 -10.77 -2.28 12.42
CA LYS A 160 -11.50 -3.28 13.24
C LYS A 160 -12.67 -3.91 12.48
N GLU A 161 -13.40 -3.11 11.68
CA GLU A 161 -14.47 -3.60 10.82
C GLU A 161 -13.94 -4.51 9.71
N TYR A 162 -12.83 -4.09 9.07
CA TYR A 162 -12.19 -4.87 8.01
C TYR A 162 -11.60 -6.18 8.51
N MET A 163 -10.99 -6.17 9.69
CA MET A 163 -10.31 -7.31 10.29
C MET A 163 -10.84 -7.55 11.69
N PRO A 164 -11.97 -8.29 11.85
CA PRO A 164 -12.47 -8.65 13.17
C PRO A 164 -11.50 -9.60 13.90
N PRO A 165 -11.53 -9.65 15.26
CA PRO A 165 -10.58 -10.42 16.07
C PRO A 165 -10.33 -11.85 15.60
N SER A 166 -11.38 -12.59 15.30
CA SER A 166 -11.28 -13.99 14.85
C SER A 166 -10.58 -14.15 13.50
N ALA A 167 -10.77 -13.20 12.58
CA ALA A 167 -10.07 -13.17 11.28
C ALA A 167 -8.58 -12.85 11.46
N TYR A 168 -8.27 -11.89 12.36
CA TYR A 168 -6.89 -11.56 12.71
C TYR A 168 -6.16 -12.73 13.33
N GLU A 169 -6.75 -13.39 14.35
CA GLU A 169 -6.15 -14.52 15.05
C GLU A 169 -5.80 -15.65 14.08
N LYS A 170 -6.73 -16.01 13.20
CA LYS A 170 -6.47 -17.01 12.16
C LYS A 170 -5.34 -16.59 11.23
N MET A 171 -5.38 -15.36 10.69
CA MET A 171 -4.34 -14.84 9.81
C MET A 171 -2.99 -14.79 10.51
N ARG A 172 -2.94 -14.31 11.76
CA ARG A 172 -1.73 -14.28 12.58
C ARG A 172 -1.15 -15.68 12.76
N ASP A 173 -1.96 -16.64 13.20
CA ASP A 173 -1.50 -18.00 13.47
C ASP A 173 -0.95 -18.66 12.21
N ASP A 174 -1.62 -18.48 11.07
CA ASP A 174 -1.12 -18.98 9.78
C ASP A 174 0.19 -18.30 9.38
N THR A 175 0.34 -16.99 9.66
CA THR A 175 1.57 -16.23 9.39
C THR A 175 2.72 -16.66 10.32
N MET A 176 2.46 -16.98 11.57
CA MET A 176 3.49 -17.33 12.55
C MET A 176 4.03 -18.75 12.38
N LYS A 177 3.23 -19.69 11.86
CA LYS A 177 3.63 -21.11 11.70
C LYS A 177 4.98 -21.33 11.05
N PRO A 178 5.34 -20.69 9.90
CA PRO A 178 6.60 -20.95 9.23
C PRO A 178 7.80 -20.20 9.83
N LEU A 179 7.58 -19.28 10.78
CA LEU A 179 8.64 -18.39 11.29
C LEU A 179 9.58 -19.08 12.28
N GLY A 180 9.08 -20.03 13.07
CA GLY A 180 9.82 -20.61 14.19
C GLY A 180 9.85 -19.67 15.41
N THR A 181 10.87 -19.79 16.23
CA THR A 181 11.02 -19.04 17.48
C THR A 181 11.42 -17.58 17.21
N TYR A 182 10.79 -16.63 17.94
CA TYR A 182 11.19 -15.22 17.92
C TYR A 182 12.65 -15.06 18.37
N ARG A 183 13.43 -14.25 17.68
CA ARG A 183 14.82 -13.95 18.00
C ARG A 183 15.03 -12.52 18.46
N CYS A 184 14.76 -11.54 17.61
CA CYS A 184 14.95 -10.14 17.96
C CYS A 184 14.17 -9.20 17.00
N PHE A 185 13.97 -7.98 17.46
CA PHE A 185 13.68 -6.84 16.60
C PHE A 185 14.95 -6.47 15.83
N GLU A 186 14.86 -6.23 14.52
CA GLU A 186 16.01 -5.83 13.72
C GLU A 186 16.01 -4.34 13.38
N GLN A 187 14.91 -3.85 12.80
CA GLN A 187 14.89 -2.52 12.21
C GLN A 187 13.48 -1.95 12.16
N LEU A 188 13.40 -0.63 12.23
CA LEU A 188 12.21 0.17 11.94
C LEU A 188 12.57 1.22 10.89
N GLU A 189 11.86 1.22 9.78
CA GLU A 189 12.07 2.16 8.67
C GLU A 189 10.80 2.95 8.41
N THR A 190 10.96 4.25 8.16
CA THR A 190 9.88 5.09 7.63
C THR A 190 9.88 4.99 6.10
N ASP A 191 8.69 4.86 5.48
CA ASP A 191 8.57 4.90 4.04
C ASP A 191 9.04 6.25 3.48
N ARG A 192 9.76 6.22 2.36
CA ARG A 192 10.35 7.43 1.77
C ARG A 192 9.34 8.41 1.19
N ILE A 193 8.18 7.91 0.78
CA ILE A 193 7.12 8.70 0.13
C ILE A 193 6.02 9.04 1.13
N TYR A 194 5.73 8.14 2.05
CA TYR A 194 4.63 8.23 3.01
C TYR A 194 5.17 8.22 4.45
N PRO A 195 5.41 9.39 5.07
CA PRO A 195 6.01 9.46 6.41
C PRO A 195 5.19 8.77 7.51
N ASN A 196 3.90 8.54 7.28
CA ASN A 196 3.00 7.83 8.19
C ASN A 196 2.94 6.31 7.94
N VAL A 197 3.78 5.81 7.03
CA VAL A 197 3.95 4.38 6.76
C VAL A 197 5.28 3.93 7.33
N LEU A 198 5.23 2.94 8.23
CA LEU A 198 6.41 2.38 8.87
C LEU A 198 6.53 0.89 8.55
N HIS A 199 7.74 0.45 8.33
CA HIS A 199 8.11 -0.93 8.09
C HIS A 199 8.95 -1.43 9.25
N GLN A 200 8.46 -2.41 9.97
CA GLN A 200 9.17 -3.09 11.05
C GLN A 200 9.69 -4.44 10.56
N TYR A 201 10.92 -4.75 10.88
CA TYR A 201 11.56 -6.01 10.57
C TYR A 201 11.89 -6.76 11.85
N VAL A 202 11.44 -8.01 11.92
CA VAL A 202 11.57 -8.86 13.10
C VAL A 202 12.18 -10.20 12.68
N ARG A 203 13.24 -10.61 13.36
CA ARG A 203 13.92 -11.87 13.08
C ARG A 203 13.29 -13.00 13.88
N TYR A 204 12.98 -14.07 13.19
CA TYR A 204 12.62 -15.36 13.74
C TYR A 204 13.66 -16.42 13.33
N GLU A 205 13.47 -17.64 13.77
CA GLU A 205 14.42 -18.73 13.57
C GLU A 205 14.59 -19.14 12.10
N HIS A 206 13.52 -19.20 11.36
CA HIS A 206 13.51 -19.70 9.98
C HIS A 206 13.35 -18.59 8.94
N LEU A 207 12.57 -17.57 9.22
CA LEU A 207 12.27 -16.46 8.32
C LEU A 207 12.21 -15.14 9.09
N GLY A 208 12.34 -14.03 8.38
CA GLY A 208 12.03 -12.71 8.92
C GLY A 208 10.57 -12.34 8.69
N LEU A 209 9.96 -11.66 9.66
CA LEU A 209 8.63 -11.06 9.57
C LEU A 209 8.76 -9.57 9.29
N LYS A 210 8.23 -9.12 8.17
CA LYS A 210 8.05 -7.69 7.86
C LYS A 210 6.63 -7.28 8.21
N ILE A 211 6.49 -6.28 9.07
CA ILE A 211 5.21 -5.70 9.47
C ILE A 211 5.15 -4.29 8.87
N ARG A 212 4.10 -4.00 8.12
CA ARG A 212 3.84 -2.67 7.57
C ARG A 212 2.67 -2.05 8.30
N TYR A 213 2.91 -0.89 8.90
CA TYR A 213 1.90 -0.07 9.57
C TYR A 213 1.58 1.16 8.72
N VAL A 214 0.31 1.55 8.69
CA VAL A 214 -0.14 2.84 8.16
C VAL A 214 -0.85 3.57 9.28
N PHE A 215 -0.28 4.70 9.72
CA PHE A 215 -0.81 5.50 10.82
C PHE A 215 -1.57 6.72 10.31
N ILE A 216 -2.68 7.05 11.00
CA ILE A 216 -3.38 8.33 10.91
C ILE A 216 -3.79 8.67 12.35
N ASP A 217 -3.36 9.85 12.84
CA ASP A 217 -3.65 10.34 14.21
C ASP A 217 -3.39 9.30 15.30
N ASN A 218 -2.20 8.70 15.28
CA ASN A 218 -1.73 7.67 16.22
C ASN A 218 -2.59 6.41 16.27
N LYS A 219 -3.46 6.19 15.25
CA LYS A 219 -4.21 4.94 15.06
C LYS A 219 -3.74 4.20 13.81
N ILE A 220 -3.76 2.89 13.86
CA ILE A 220 -3.40 2.02 12.75
C ILE A 220 -4.61 1.87 11.82
N HIS A 221 -4.47 2.42 10.61
CA HIS A 221 -5.45 2.32 9.52
C HIS A 221 -5.11 1.23 8.51
N GLY A 222 -3.92 0.64 8.64
CA GLY A 222 -3.49 -0.49 7.82
C GLY A 222 -2.39 -1.27 8.51
N LEU A 223 -2.52 -2.60 8.50
CA LEU A 223 -1.57 -3.55 9.08
C LEU A 223 -1.43 -4.74 8.13
N TRP A 224 -0.20 -5.00 7.66
CA TRP A 224 0.11 -6.14 6.80
C TRP A 224 1.33 -6.86 7.32
N LEU A 225 1.25 -8.18 7.31
CA LEU A 225 2.32 -9.09 7.68
C LEU A 225 2.86 -9.76 6.41
N GLY A 226 4.15 -9.84 6.27
CA GLY A 226 4.81 -10.50 5.15
C GLY A 226 6.16 -11.08 5.56
N TYR A 227 6.75 -11.93 4.72
CA TYR A 227 8.03 -12.54 5.01
C TYR A 227 9.18 -11.85 4.27
N TYR A 228 10.38 -11.92 4.85
CA TYR A 228 11.62 -11.66 4.14
C TYR A 228 12.65 -12.73 4.45
N LYS A 229 13.59 -12.91 3.51
CA LYS A 229 14.67 -13.89 3.69
C LYS A 229 15.72 -13.34 4.67
N LEU A 230 16.13 -14.15 5.62
CA LEU A 230 17.26 -13.85 6.47
C LEU A 230 18.54 -13.92 5.61
N THR A 231 19.36 -12.91 5.69
CA THR A 231 20.70 -12.85 5.07
C THR A 231 21.76 -13.18 6.10
#